data_7290d5c6e74830a816f9a164f66df907
#
_entry.id   7290d5c6e74830a816f9a164f66df907
#
_cell.length_a   1.000
_cell.length_b   1.000
_cell.length_c   1.000
_cell.angle_alpha   90.00
_cell.angle_beta   90.00
_cell.angle_gamma   90.00
#
_symmetry.space_group_name_H-M   'P 1'
#
loop_
_entity.id
_entity.type
_entity.pdbx_description
1 polymer ?
#
loop_
_entity_poly.entity_id
_entity_poly.type
_entity_poly.pdbx_seq_one_letter_code
_entity_poly.pdbx_strand_id
1 'polypeptide(L)'
;MKSKITPRIFFKLAKCPSVMNFAVRGLIRHNLTVNLHYNRKDNVSPPPLAYNLKITNACNLRCKMCAQWGDRGYNFTRPSSEIKQIVPLETYKKMIDDIRHLKPAVYIWGGEPFLYPQLMELMAYIKMNKLVLELVTNGVKLEENAEKLVDLGLEGLMVSVDGPRDIHDDVRGVKGTFDKLMSGLQQVKEYKMKKKKKYPNIVFFSTICKENSGYFDKITDVGEAMGIDMMVIYPSWFTTEEIGKKHTEIMEKELGCTPFTWKGYVNSFSEENIASISAAVKRIRRQKHSFPIMWLPNLEDHEVEQYYREPQQTFNYKRCIAPWSMTEIMPNGDVVPCRDYSDYVVGNITQKSIIDIYNDESYRKFRGLLKKHGGLIPICARCCGLMGY
;
A
#
# COMPACT_ATOMS: atom_id res chain seq x y z
N MET A 1 1.58 -11.87 -15.77
CA MET A 1 2.37 -11.37 -14.63
C MET A 1 3.75 -10.96 -15.14
N LYS A 2 4.00 -9.64 -15.33
CA LYS A 2 5.32 -9.10 -15.69
C LYS A 2 6.24 -8.86 -14.47
N SER A 3 5.88 -9.36 -13.28
CA SER A 3 6.81 -9.32 -12.14
C SER A 3 7.89 -10.39 -12.39
N LYS A 4 8.92 -10.02 -13.12
CA LYS A 4 10.15 -10.80 -13.16
C LYS A 4 10.77 -10.70 -11.75
N ILE A 5 10.42 -11.63 -10.85
CA ILE A 5 11.28 -11.92 -9.71
C ILE A 5 12.60 -12.36 -10.33
N THR A 6 13.54 -11.43 -10.41
CA THR A 6 14.85 -11.75 -10.95
C THR A 6 15.50 -12.78 -10.05
N PRO A 7 16.35 -13.69 -10.55
CA PRO A 7 17.09 -14.65 -9.73
C PRO A 7 17.76 -13.99 -8.52
N ARG A 8 18.17 -12.73 -8.66
CA ARG A 8 18.80 -11.93 -7.59
C ARG A 8 17.84 -11.56 -6.46
N ILE A 9 16.57 -11.25 -6.79
CA ILE A 9 15.51 -11.04 -5.80
C ILE A 9 15.20 -12.37 -5.10
N PHE A 10 15.12 -13.46 -5.85
CA PHE A 10 14.90 -14.80 -5.32
C PHE A 10 16.01 -15.20 -4.33
N PHE A 11 17.30 -15.03 -4.68
CA PHE A 11 18.42 -15.34 -3.79
C PHE A 11 18.46 -14.45 -2.53
N LYS A 12 18.04 -13.19 -2.60
CA LYS A 12 17.96 -12.34 -1.40
C LYS A 12 16.76 -12.72 -0.52
N LEU A 13 15.62 -13.06 -1.09
CA LEU A 13 14.46 -13.60 -0.36
C LEU A 13 14.79 -14.98 0.27
N ALA A 14 15.62 -15.80 -0.38
CA ALA A 14 16.07 -17.10 0.14
C ALA A 14 16.85 -16.99 1.46
N LYS A 15 17.52 -15.87 1.71
CA LYS A 15 18.20 -15.60 2.99
C LYS A 15 17.23 -15.30 4.15
N CYS A 16 15.93 -15.14 3.86
CA CYS A 16 14.87 -14.87 4.84
C CYS A 16 13.79 -15.96 4.77
N PRO A 17 13.95 -17.12 5.43
CA PRO A 17 13.05 -18.28 5.28
C PRO A 17 11.57 -17.98 5.55
N SER A 18 11.25 -17.07 6.49
CA SER A 18 9.87 -16.68 6.76
C SER A 18 9.26 -15.84 5.64
N VAL A 19 10.01 -14.90 5.08
CA VAL A 19 9.62 -14.09 3.92
C VAL A 19 9.53 -14.96 2.68
N MET A 20 10.47 -15.91 2.50
CA MET A 20 10.44 -16.88 1.41
C MET A 20 9.20 -17.77 1.50
N ASN A 21 8.91 -18.32 2.67
CA ASN A 21 7.74 -19.19 2.86
C ASN A 21 6.43 -18.42 2.60
N PHE A 22 6.35 -17.17 3.04
CA PHE A 22 5.23 -16.29 2.75
C PHE A 22 5.14 -15.97 1.25
N ALA A 23 6.25 -15.61 0.61
CA ALA A 23 6.29 -15.31 -0.83
C ALA A 23 5.92 -16.54 -1.68
N VAL A 24 6.42 -17.73 -1.35
CA VAL A 24 6.09 -18.98 -2.05
C VAL A 24 4.60 -19.34 -1.85
N ARG A 25 4.09 -19.26 -0.62
CA ARG A 25 2.66 -19.46 -0.36
C ARG A 25 1.81 -18.42 -1.10
N GLY A 26 2.25 -17.15 -1.11
CA GLY A 26 1.62 -16.07 -1.86
C GLY A 26 1.56 -16.35 -3.34
N LEU A 27 2.66 -16.78 -3.96
CA LEU A 27 2.74 -17.16 -5.37
C LEU A 27 1.85 -18.36 -5.71
N ILE A 28 1.87 -19.42 -4.89
CA ILE A 28 1.03 -20.60 -5.10
C ILE A 28 -0.44 -20.22 -4.98
N ARG A 29 -0.82 -19.52 -3.92
CA ARG A 29 -2.20 -19.07 -3.72
C ARG A 29 -2.64 -18.07 -4.77
N HIS A 30 -1.76 -17.13 -5.17
CA HIS A 30 -2.04 -16.20 -6.26
C HIS A 30 -2.37 -16.96 -7.54
N ASN A 31 -1.53 -17.91 -7.95
CA ASN A 31 -1.79 -18.71 -9.16
C ASN A 31 -3.07 -19.55 -9.03
N LEU A 32 -3.32 -20.15 -7.88
CA LEU A 32 -4.56 -20.88 -7.63
C LEU A 32 -5.78 -19.95 -7.65
N THR A 33 -5.70 -18.79 -6.97
CA THR A 33 -6.77 -17.80 -6.94
C THR A 33 -7.08 -17.29 -8.34
N VAL A 34 -6.05 -16.94 -9.10
CA VAL A 34 -6.21 -16.43 -10.47
C VAL A 34 -6.80 -17.48 -11.39
N ASN A 35 -6.33 -18.73 -11.32
CA ASN A 35 -6.73 -19.76 -12.28
C ASN A 35 -8.03 -20.46 -11.92
N LEU A 36 -8.31 -20.68 -10.63
CA LEU A 36 -9.46 -21.44 -10.18
C LEU A 36 -10.64 -20.55 -9.72
N HIS A 37 -10.35 -19.48 -9.00
CA HIS A 37 -11.40 -18.69 -8.32
C HIS A 37 -11.83 -17.45 -9.08
N TYR A 38 -10.93 -16.78 -9.79
CA TYR A 38 -11.31 -15.62 -10.60
C TYR A 38 -12.40 -15.97 -11.63
N ASN A 39 -12.31 -17.15 -12.26
CA ASN A 39 -13.25 -17.58 -13.30
C ASN A 39 -14.58 -18.19 -12.77
N ARG A 40 -14.74 -18.34 -11.45
CA ARG A 40 -15.99 -18.86 -10.88
C ARG A 40 -17.17 -17.93 -11.19
N LYS A 41 -18.28 -18.51 -11.64
CA LYS A 41 -19.50 -17.74 -11.99
C LYS A 41 -20.15 -17.08 -10.77
N ASP A 42 -20.03 -17.68 -9.58
CA ASP A 42 -20.59 -17.20 -8.32
C ASP A 42 -19.77 -16.09 -7.64
N ASN A 43 -18.59 -15.75 -8.20
CA ASN A 43 -17.65 -14.76 -7.65
C ASN A 43 -17.17 -15.03 -6.21
N VAL A 44 -17.34 -16.25 -5.72
CA VAL A 44 -16.80 -16.68 -4.43
C VAL A 44 -15.27 -16.82 -4.51
N SER A 45 -14.59 -16.42 -3.44
CA SER A 45 -13.12 -16.50 -3.30
C SER A 45 -12.75 -17.27 -2.04
N PRO A 46 -11.60 -17.96 -2.00
CA PRO A 46 -11.03 -18.42 -0.74
C PRO A 46 -10.71 -17.23 0.17
N PRO A 47 -10.53 -17.45 1.48
CA PRO A 47 -10.17 -16.38 2.40
C PRO A 47 -8.97 -15.57 1.92
N PRO A 48 -8.91 -14.26 2.21
CA PRO A 48 -7.83 -13.40 1.75
C PRO A 48 -6.47 -13.81 2.31
N LEU A 49 -5.42 -13.54 1.55
CA LEU A 49 -4.03 -13.74 1.94
C LEU A 49 -3.54 -12.64 2.90
N ALA A 50 -4.11 -11.44 2.76
CA ALA A 50 -3.78 -10.29 3.56
C ALA A 50 -5.04 -9.55 4.01
N TYR A 51 -5.03 -9.11 5.25
CA TYR A 51 -6.00 -8.19 5.83
C TYR A 51 -5.29 -6.87 6.09
N ASN A 52 -5.75 -5.84 5.41
CA ASN A 52 -5.14 -4.54 5.45
C ASN A 52 -5.97 -3.63 6.36
N LEU A 53 -5.34 -3.10 7.37
CA LEU A 53 -5.98 -2.26 8.38
C LEU A 53 -5.60 -0.80 8.13
N LYS A 54 -6.52 -0.01 7.55
CA LYS A 54 -6.43 1.44 7.59
C LYS A 54 -6.84 1.89 8.99
N ILE A 55 -5.88 1.93 9.92
CA ILE A 55 -6.19 2.00 11.34
C ILE A 55 -6.68 3.38 11.83
N THR A 56 -6.36 4.44 11.07
CA THR A 56 -6.78 5.82 11.36
C THR A 56 -6.76 6.67 10.09
N ASN A 57 -7.63 7.68 10.03
CA ASN A 57 -7.54 8.73 9.01
C ASN A 57 -6.62 9.88 9.46
N ALA A 58 -6.35 10.03 10.75
CA ALA A 58 -5.49 11.10 11.26
C ALA A 58 -4.06 10.97 10.75
N CYS A 59 -3.44 12.08 10.40
CA CYS A 59 -2.06 12.17 9.98
C CYS A 59 -1.43 13.46 10.49
N ASN A 60 -0.17 13.39 10.90
CA ASN A 60 0.63 14.53 11.33
C ASN A 60 1.39 15.22 10.19
N LEU A 61 1.27 14.72 8.95
CA LEU A 61 1.88 15.31 7.76
C LEU A 61 0.82 15.75 6.74
N ARG A 62 1.25 16.59 5.78
CA ARG A 62 0.42 17.10 4.67
C ARG A 62 1.18 16.94 3.35
N CYS A 63 1.46 15.64 3.03
CA CYS A 63 2.23 15.30 1.84
C CYS A 63 1.49 15.76 0.57
N LYS A 64 2.18 16.50 -0.28
CA LYS A 64 1.60 17.14 -1.49
C LYS A 64 0.93 16.14 -2.44
N MET A 65 1.50 14.91 -2.59
CA MET A 65 0.94 13.88 -3.45
C MET A 65 -0.13 13.01 -2.78
N CYS A 66 -0.47 13.25 -1.52
CA CYS A 66 -1.37 12.36 -0.77
C CYS A 66 -2.84 12.58 -1.16
N ALA A 67 -3.50 11.55 -1.68
CA ALA A 67 -4.92 11.61 -1.99
C ALA A 67 -5.82 11.84 -0.76
N GLN A 68 -5.33 11.54 0.45
CA GLN A 68 -6.07 11.74 1.69
C GLN A 68 -5.92 13.16 2.25
N TRP A 69 -4.70 13.73 2.24
CA TRP A 69 -4.32 14.95 2.96
C TRP A 69 -3.49 15.94 2.13
N GLY A 70 -3.25 15.70 0.85
CA GLY A 70 -2.63 16.66 -0.05
C GLY A 70 -3.60 17.79 -0.44
N ASP A 71 -3.20 18.65 -1.34
CA ASP A 71 -3.94 19.87 -1.71
C ASP A 71 -5.40 19.61 -2.12
N ARG A 72 -5.67 18.44 -2.72
CA ARG A 72 -7.01 17.95 -3.09
C ARG A 72 -7.48 16.77 -2.25
N GLY A 73 -6.90 16.62 -1.06
CA GLY A 73 -7.14 15.48 -0.20
C GLY A 73 -8.62 15.27 0.16
N TYR A 74 -9.16 14.10 -0.09
CA TYR A 74 -10.58 13.82 0.14
C TYR A 74 -10.97 13.89 1.64
N ASN A 75 -10.02 13.86 2.57
CA ASN A 75 -10.32 13.99 4.00
C ASN A 75 -10.68 15.43 4.40
N PHE A 76 -10.32 16.44 3.61
CA PHE A 76 -10.75 17.83 3.89
C PHE A 76 -12.25 18.04 3.76
N THR A 77 -12.94 17.19 3.00
CA THR A 77 -14.40 17.26 2.83
C THR A 77 -15.15 16.43 3.86
N ARG A 78 -14.45 15.66 4.70
CA ARG A 78 -15.07 14.83 5.75
C ARG A 78 -15.24 15.58 7.06
N PRO A 79 -16.34 15.33 7.78
CA PRO A 79 -16.51 15.85 9.14
C PRO A 79 -15.38 15.40 10.07
N SER A 80 -14.99 16.26 11.01
CA SER A 80 -13.95 15.94 12.00
C SER A 80 -14.29 14.68 12.83
N SER A 81 -15.57 14.42 13.06
CA SER A 81 -16.05 13.20 13.73
C SER A 81 -15.69 11.93 12.97
N GLU A 82 -15.78 11.93 11.64
CA GLU A 82 -15.38 10.79 10.80
C GLU A 82 -13.87 10.60 10.76
N ILE A 83 -13.11 11.70 10.72
CA ILE A 83 -11.63 11.64 10.72
C ILE A 83 -11.10 11.02 12.01
N LYS A 84 -11.80 11.26 13.13
CA LYS A 84 -11.41 10.75 14.46
C LYS A 84 -11.93 9.36 14.76
N GLN A 85 -12.75 8.76 13.91
CA GLN A 85 -13.23 7.40 14.09
C GLN A 85 -12.08 6.42 14.10
N ILE A 86 -12.13 5.50 15.05
CA ILE A 86 -11.19 4.38 15.17
C ILE A 86 -11.97 3.13 15.63
N VAL A 87 -11.59 1.99 15.13
CA VAL A 87 -12.10 0.71 15.61
C VAL A 87 -11.50 0.43 16.99
N PRO A 88 -12.31 0.05 18.00
CA PRO A 88 -11.79 -0.36 19.32
C PRO A 88 -10.86 -1.57 19.22
N LEU A 89 -9.84 -1.61 20.07
CA LEU A 89 -8.85 -2.70 20.11
C LEU A 89 -9.51 -4.09 20.21
N GLU A 90 -10.52 -4.23 21.05
CA GLU A 90 -11.21 -5.52 21.26
C GLU A 90 -11.92 -6.02 19.99
N THR A 91 -12.43 -5.11 19.15
CA THR A 91 -12.99 -5.48 17.85
C THR A 91 -11.91 -6.02 16.90
N TYR A 92 -10.73 -5.39 16.88
CA TYR A 92 -9.60 -5.92 16.12
C TYR A 92 -9.11 -7.28 16.67
N LYS A 93 -9.05 -7.45 18.00
CA LYS A 93 -8.68 -8.75 18.59
C LYS A 93 -9.66 -9.85 18.17
N LYS A 94 -10.96 -9.59 18.26
CA LYS A 94 -11.99 -10.52 17.79
C LYS A 94 -11.80 -10.87 16.31
N MET A 95 -11.57 -9.87 15.45
CA MET A 95 -11.29 -10.11 14.04
C MET A 95 -10.03 -10.98 13.85
N ILE A 96 -8.96 -10.72 14.59
CA ILE A 96 -7.73 -11.54 14.54
C ILE A 96 -8.01 -12.98 14.99
N ASP A 97 -8.82 -13.20 16.03
CA ASP A 97 -9.21 -14.53 16.47
C ASP A 97 -9.97 -15.30 15.39
N ASP A 98 -10.86 -14.61 14.67
CA ASP A 98 -11.62 -15.22 13.55
C ASP A 98 -10.69 -15.70 12.43
N ILE A 99 -9.60 -14.99 12.14
CA ILE A 99 -8.75 -15.25 10.97
C ILE A 99 -7.42 -15.97 11.28
N ARG A 100 -6.97 -16.03 12.53
CA ARG A 100 -5.63 -16.55 12.89
C ARG A 100 -5.35 -17.97 12.40
N HIS A 101 -6.38 -18.82 12.33
CA HIS A 101 -6.25 -20.19 11.84
C HIS A 101 -5.90 -20.26 10.33
N LEU A 102 -6.20 -19.21 9.56
CA LEU A 102 -5.89 -19.07 8.14
C LEU A 102 -4.43 -18.62 7.90
N LYS A 103 -3.77 -18.11 8.95
CA LYS A 103 -2.39 -17.55 8.91
C LYS A 103 -2.18 -16.52 7.79
N PRO A 104 -3.01 -15.48 7.70
CA PRO A 104 -2.82 -14.41 6.73
C PRO A 104 -1.67 -13.48 7.16
N ALA A 105 -1.29 -12.56 6.25
CA ALA A 105 -0.58 -11.36 6.64
C ALA A 105 -1.55 -10.29 7.15
N VAL A 106 -1.09 -9.48 8.09
CA VAL A 106 -1.77 -8.26 8.54
C VAL A 106 -0.89 -7.08 8.19
N TYR A 107 -1.43 -6.17 7.39
CA TYR A 107 -0.76 -4.98 6.93
C TYR A 107 -1.41 -3.75 7.55
N ILE A 108 -0.69 -3.00 8.36
CA ILE A 108 -1.19 -1.81 9.06
C ILE A 108 -0.72 -0.56 8.31
N TRP A 109 -1.69 0.28 7.95
CA TRP A 109 -1.48 1.55 7.31
C TRP A 109 -2.54 2.57 7.74
N GLY A 110 -2.60 3.74 7.10
CA GLY A 110 -3.66 4.71 7.39
C GLY A 110 -3.28 6.12 6.98
N GLY A 111 -3.63 7.11 7.81
CA GLY A 111 -2.97 8.41 7.83
C GLY A 111 -1.56 8.24 8.38
N GLU A 112 -1.41 8.26 9.70
CA GLU A 112 -0.18 7.82 10.38
C GLU A 112 -0.55 6.82 11.48
N PRO A 113 -0.17 5.54 11.36
CA PRO A 113 -0.57 4.50 12.31
C PRO A 113 -0.17 4.78 13.77
N PHE A 114 0.95 5.44 14.01
CA PHE A 114 1.37 5.82 15.37
C PHE A 114 0.47 6.86 16.05
N LEU A 115 -0.56 7.36 15.36
CA LEU A 115 -1.62 8.18 15.96
C LEU A 115 -2.81 7.33 16.45
N TYR A 116 -2.83 6.02 16.20
CA TYR A 116 -3.77 5.11 16.82
C TYR A 116 -3.29 4.78 18.24
N PRO A 117 -4.05 5.11 19.29
CA PRO A 117 -3.53 5.04 20.67
C PRO A 117 -3.07 3.66 21.12
N GLN A 118 -3.70 2.61 20.62
CA GLN A 118 -3.44 1.22 21.02
C GLN A 118 -2.68 0.42 19.95
N LEU A 119 -1.91 1.12 19.08
CA LEU A 119 -1.16 0.48 18.01
C LEU A 119 -0.25 -0.65 18.50
N MET A 120 0.54 -0.38 19.53
CA MET A 120 1.52 -1.34 20.03
C MET A 120 0.86 -2.58 20.63
N GLU A 121 -0.27 -2.41 21.32
CA GLU A 121 -1.06 -3.50 21.87
C GLU A 121 -1.66 -4.38 20.78
N LEU A 122 -2.22 -3.77 19.73
CA LEU A 122 -2.74 -4.50 18.57
C LEU A 122 -1.63 -5.28 17.88
N MET A 123 -0.49 -4.65 17.61
CA MET A 123 0.67 -5.30 17.00
C MET A 123 1.18 -6.48 17.84
N ALA A 124 1.24 -6.32 19.17
CA ALA A 124 1.61 -7.39 20.08
C ALA A 124 0.61 -8.56 20.00
N TYR A 125 -0.68 -8.26 19.95
CA TYR A 125 -1.72 -9.29 19.82
C TYR A 125 -1.61 -10.07 18.49
N ILE A 126 -1.36 -9.37 17.38
CA ILE A 126 -1.13 -9.99 16.08
C ILE A 126 0.10 -10.91 16.13
N LYS A 127 1.21 -10.46 16.72
CA LYS A 127 2.44 -11.26 16.84
C LYS A 127 2.30 -12.44 17.79
N MET A 128 1.55 -12.30 18.88
CA MET A 128 1.24 -13.42 19.80
C MET A 128 0.48 -14.54 19.07
N ASN A 129 -0.38 -14.19 18.09
CA ASN A 129 -1.08 -15.15 17.24
C ASN A 129 -0.23 -15.66 16.06
N LYS A 130 1.09 -15.35 16.02
CA LYS A 130 2.06 -15.82 15.03
C LYS A 130 1.71 -15.46 13.59
N LEU A 131 1.03 -14.33 13.38
CA LEU A 131 0.72 -13.80 12.07
C LEU A 131 1.90 -12.95 11.54
N VAL A 132 2.02 -12.89 10.23
CA VAL A 132 2.95 -11.96 9.58
C VAL A 132 2.40 -10.54 9.75
N LEU A 133 3.25 -9.63 10.18
CA LEU A 133 2.89 -8.24 10.46
C LEU A 133 3.79 -7.28 9.70
N GLU A 134 3.14 -6.36 9.00
CA GLU A 134 3.80 -5.29 8.26
C GLU A 134 3.18 -3.95 8.67
N LEU A 135 4.03 -2.92 8.81
CA LEU A 135 3.62 -1.58 9.21
C LEU A 135 4.16 -0.56 8.21
N VAL A 136 3.28 0.33 7.73
CA VAL A 136 3.69 1.51 6.96
C VAL A 136 3.62 2.74 7.85
N THR A 137 4.68 3.55 7.84
CA THR A 137 4.73 4.80 8.61
C THR A 137 5.50 5.89 7.88
N ASN A 138 5.19 7.14 8.18
CA ASN A 138 5.98 8.28 7.76
C ASN A 138 7.29 8.45 8.55
N GLY A 139 7.48 7.67 9.61
CA GLY A 139 8.72 7.58 10.38
C GLY A 139 8.94 8.65 11.44
N VAL A 140 8.12 9.70 11.50
CA VAL A 140 8.31 10.81 12.48
C VAL A 140 8.29 10.36 13.94
N LYS A 141 7.60 9.24 14.22
CA LYS A 141 7.47 8.65 15.56
C LYS A 141 8.29 7.36 15.76
N LEU A 142 9.21 7.05 14.85
CA LEU A 142 9.98 5.80 14.94
C LEU A 142 10.95 5.81 16.13
N GLU A 143 11.60 6.93 16.41
CA GLU A 143 12.62 7.02 17.45
C GLU A 143 12.08 6.56 18.82
N GLU A 144 10.93 7.07 19.21
CA GLU A 144 10.30 6.73 20.49
C GLU A 144 9.74 5.29 20.57
N ASN A 145 9.61 4.62 19.41
CA ASN A 145 9.03 3.28 19.29
C ASN A 145 10.02 2.21 18.81
N ALA A 146 11.25 2.58 18.48
CA ALA A 146 12.23 1.72 17.81
C ALA A 146 12.49 0.41 18.57
N GLU A 147 12.72 0.50 19.87
CA GLU A 147 12.98 -0.68 20.72
C GLU A 147 11.80 -1.65 20.73
N LYS A 148 10.59 -1.14 20.93
CA LYS A 148 9.36 -1.94 20.96
C LYS A 148 9.10 -2.64 19.64
N LEU A 149 9.34 -1.96 18.51
CA LEU A 149 9.19 -2.55 17.17
C LEU A 149 10.15 -3.71 16.95
N VAL A 150 11.40 -3.58 17.42
CA VAL A 150 12.39 -4.64 17.33
C VAL A 150 12.01 -5.82 18.24
N ASP A 151 11.53 -5.55 19.44
CA ASP A 151 11.08 -6.61 20.38
C ASP A 151 9.89 -7.40 19.86
N LEU A 152 8.92 -6.71 19.27
CA LEU A 152 7.76 -7.33 18.64
C LEU A 152 8.16 -8.26 17.47
N GLY A 153 9.25 -7.94 16.78
CA GLY A 153 9.72 -8.74 15.66
C GLY A 153 8.75 -8.73 14.46
N LEU A 154 8.15 -7.55 14.15
CA LEU A 154 7.35 -7.42 12.94
C LEU A 154 8.23 -7.70 11.71
N GLU A 155 7.67 -8.31 10.68
CA GLU A 155 8.45 -8.76 9.53
C GLU A 155 8.86 -7.62 8.60
N GLY A 156 7.99 -6.63 8.41
CA GLY A 156 8.25 -5.50 7.52
C GLY A 156 7.95 -4.15 8.16
N LEU A 157 8.93 -3.27 8.16
CA LEU A 157 8.79 -1.85 8.47
C LEU A 157 8.95 -1.06 7.18
N MET A 158 7.81 -0.68 6.59
CA MET A 158 7.75 0.13 5.39
C MET A 158 7.77 1.60 5.80
N VAL A 159 8.80 2.32 5.40
CA VAL A 159 8.93 3.73 5.69
C VAL A 159 8.87 4.57 4.43
N SER A 160 8.11 5.64 4.51
CA SER A 160 7.88 6.51 3.37
C SER A 160 9.05 7.49 3.19
N VAL A 161 9.81 7.35 2.11
CA VAL A 161 10.96 8.24 1.78
C VAL A 161 10.84 8.67 0.32
N ASP A 162 10.88 9.98 0.02
CA ASP A 162 10.61 10.49 -1.33
C ASP A 162 11.72 11.36 -1.91
N GLY A 163 12.89 11.39 -1.28
CA GLY A 163 14.04 12.12 -1.76
C GLY A 163 15.09 12.37 -0.67
N PRO A 164 16.16 13.10 -0.99
CA PRO A 164 17.08 13.64 0.00
C PRO A 164 16.35 14.66 0.89
N ARG A 165 16.98 15.09 1.99
CA ARG A 165 16.43 15.91 3.08
C ARG A 165 15.43 16.97 2.63
N ASP A 166 15.87 17.94 1.87
CA ASP A 166 15.04 19.12 1.53
C ASP A 166 13.87 18.73 0.63
N ILE A 167 14.11 17.81 -0.30
CA ILE A 167 13.07 17.30 -1.20
C ILE A 167 12.05 16.47 -0.43
N HIS A 168 12.50 15.61 0.47
CA HIS A 168 11.61 14.83 1.31
C HIS A 168 10.72 15.74 2.18
N ASP A 169 11.30 16.70 2.86
CA ASP A 169 10.56 17.63 3.73
C ASP A 169 9.54 18.46 2.94
N ASP A 170 9.93 18.91 1.74
CA ASP A 170 9.03 19.64 0.83
C ASP A 170 7.86 18.77 0.37
N VAL A 171 8.13 17.54 -0.07
CA VAL A 171 7.09 16.57 -0.47
C VAL A 171 6.17 16.23 0.70
N ARG A 172 6.72 16.07 1.91
CA ARG A 172 5.95 15.71 3.11
C ARG A 172 5.26 16.90 3.78
N GLY A 173 5.56 18.13 3.36
CA GLY A 173 4.90 19.36 3.80
C GLY A 173 5.28 19.82 5.21
N VAL A 174 6.30 19.21 5.84
CA VAL A 174 6.76 19.55 7.21
C VAL A 174 8.28 19.44 7.28
N LYS A 175 8.97 20.53 7.63
CA LYS A 175 10.42 20.57 7.82
C LYS A 175 10.88 19.68 8.98
N GLY A 176 12.03 19.02 8.81
CA GLY A 176 12.66 18.18 9.82
C GLY A 176 12.08 16.76 9.89
N THR A 177 11.18 16.40 8.99
CA THR A 177 10.64 15.02 8.93
C THR A 177 11.70 14.02 8.50
N PHE A 178 12.56 14.42 7.57
CA PHE A 178 13.67 13.57 7.12
C PHE A 178 14.62 13.21 8.28
N ASP A 179 15.02 14.18 9.09
CA ASP A 179 15.94 13.94 10.19
C ASP A 179 15.35 13.04 11.26
N LYS A 180 14.10 13.26 11.63
CA LYS A 180 13.37 12.40 12.58
C LYS A 180 13.27 10.96 12.06
N LEU A 181 12.93 10.80 10.78
CA LEU A 181 12.88 9.51 10.13
C LEU A 181 14.23 8.79 10.16
N MET A 182 15.32 9.49 9.75
CA MET A 182 16.66 8.90 9.71
C MET A 182 17.18 8.54 11.12
N SER A 183 16.93 9.40 12.11
CA SER A 183 17.25 9.12 13.53
C SER A 183 16.50 7.87 14.01
N GLY A 184 15.20 7.78 13.75
CA GLY A 184 14.39 6.63 14.13
C GLY A 184 14.83 5.33 13.48
N LEU A 185 15.18 5.36 12.19
CA LEU A 185 15.71 4.20 11.47
C LEU A 185 17.08 3.76 12.01
N GLN A 186 17.94 4.71 12.34
CA GLN A 186 19.24 4.41 12.95
C GLN A 186 19.04 3.70 14.29
N GLN A 187 18.12 4.15 15.13
CA GLN A 187 17.79 3.49 16.39
C GLN A 187 17.21 2.07 16.18
N VAL A 188 16.32 1.88 15.22
CA VAL A 188 15.83 0.52 14.87
C VAL A 188 16.99 -0.41 14.55
N LYS A 189 17.98 0.05 13.76
CA LYS A 189 19.17 -0.75 13.40
C LYS A 189 20.04 -1.05 14.63
N GLU A 190 20.27 -0.07 15.48
CA GLU A 190 21.05 -0.24 16.71
C GLU A 190 20.41 -1.25 17.66
N TYR A 191 19.09 -1.17 17.89
CA TYR A 191 18.37 -2.15 18.69
C TYR A 191 18.37 -3.55 18.07
N LYS A 192 18.24 -3.65 16.73
CA LYS A 192 18.37 -4.94 16.02
C LYS A 192 19.74 -5.57 16.28
N MET A 193 20.82 -4.80 16.18
CA MET A 193 22.18 -5.28 16.45
C MET A 193 22.36 -5.67 17.91
N LYS A 194 22.01 -4.76 18.84
CA LYS A 194 22.15 -4.97 20.29
C LYS A 194 21.41 -6.22 20.78
N LYS A 195 20.18 -6.42 20.26
CA LYS A 195 19.32 -7.54 20.65
C LYS A 195 19.48 -8.78 19.76
N LYS A 196 20.41 -8.75 18.79
CA LYS A 196 20.64 -9.83 17.81
C LYS A 196 19.35 -10.26 17.08
N LYS A 197 18.49 -9.30 16.78
CA LYS A 197 17.21 -9.56 16.09
C LYS A 197 17.37 -9.45 14.58
N LYS A 198 16.66 -10.34 13.87
CA LYS A 198 16.62 -10.34 12.41
C LYS A 198 15.64 -9.30 11.86
N TYR A 199 14.54 -9.07 12.52
CA TYR A 199 13.45 -8.20 12.12
C TYR A 199 13.41 -6.90 12.93
N PRO A 200 12.76 -5.83 12.40
CA PRO A 200 12.08 -5.77 11.09
C PRO A 200 13.04 -5.66 9.90
N ASN A 201 12.58 -6.09 8.70
CA ASN A 201 13.19 -5.65 7.45
C ASN A 201 12.79 -4.20 7.21
N ILE A 202 13.75 -3.34 6.87
CA ILE A 202 13.53 -1.93 6.58
C ILE A 202 13.31 -1.78 5.07
N VAL A 203 12.11 -1.35 4.67
CA VAL A 203 11.73 -1.19 3.27
C VAL A 203 11.37 0.26 3.01
N PHE A 204 12.04 0.90 2.04
CA PHE A 204 11.63 2.23 1.61
C PHE A 204 10.47 2.13 0.63
N PHE A 205 9.40 2.87 0.93
CA PHE A 205 8.29 3.13 0.02
C PHE A 205 8.47 4.54 -0.52
N SER A 206 8.68 4.64 -1.82
CA SER A 206 9.02 5.90 -2.50
C SER A 206 8.04 6.15 -3.63
N THR A 207 7.39 7.30 -3.61
CA THR A 207 6.41 7.68 -4.63
C THR A 207 6.97 8.80 -5.48
N ILE A 208 7.00 8.59 -6.80
CA ILE A 208 7.35 9.63 -7.75
C ILE A 208 6.20 10.64 -7.80
N CYS A 209 6.49 11.92 -7.66
CA CYS A 209 5.53 13.02 -7.75
C CYS A 209 6.18 14.21 -8.49
N LYS A 210 5.42 15.27 -8.70
CA LYS A 210 5.93 16.48 -9.39
C LYS A 210 7.11 17.07 -8.66
N GLU A 211 6.98 17.17 -7.36
CA GLU A 211 7.92 17.86 -6.46
C GLU A 211 9.28 17.17 -6.39
N ASN A 212 9.34 15.84 -6.58
CA ASN A 212 10.59 15.10 -6.55
C ASN A 212 11.10 14.66 -7.94
N SER A 213 10.36 14.94 -9.02
CA SER A 213 10.64 14.43 -10.37
C SER A 213 12.10 14.68 -10.84
N GLY A 214 12.65 15.85 -10.54
CA GLY A 214 14.02 16.23 -10.93
C GLY A 214 15.13 15.59 -10.07
N TYR A 215 14.79 15.03 -8.92
CA TYR A 215 15.75 14.54 -7.91
C TYR A 215 15.51 13.10 -7.50
N PHE A 216 14.56 12.43 -8.13
CA PHE A 216 14.08 11.12 -7.66
C PHE A 216 15.17 10.04 -7.67
N ASP A 217 16.12 10.09 -8.58
CA ASP A 217 17.26 9.18 -8.62
C ASP A 217 18.16 9.24 -7.36
N LYS A 218 18.17 10.38 -6.66
CA LYS A 218 18.92 10.55 -5.42
C LYS A 218 18.36 9.75 -4.23
N ILE A 219 17.16 9.22 -4.34
CA ILE A 219 16.57 8.37 -3.30
C ILE A 219 17.38 7.10 -3.05
N THR A 220 18.04 6.58 -4.08
CA THR A 220 18.89 5.39 -3.97
C THR A 220 20.12 5.65 -3.13
N ASP A 221 20.70 6.85 -3.19
CA ASP A 221 21.83 7.25 -2.35
C ASP A 221 21.44 7.26 -0.86
N VAL A 222 20.22 7.72 -0.56
CA VAL A 222 19.66 7.69 0.81
C VAL A 222 19.50 6.23 1.27
N GLY A 223 19.00 5.36 0.41
CA GLY A 223 18.85 3.93 0.69
C GLY A 223 20.19 3.22 0.94
N GLU A 224 21.22 3.52 0.15
CA GLU A 224 22.58 2.99 0.32
C GLU A 224 23.18 3.46 1.66
N ALA A 225 23.12 4.76 1.96
CA ALA A 225 23.64 5.33 3.21
C ALA A 225 22.94 4.72 4.43
N MET A 226 21.63 4.48 4.35
CA MET A 226 20.87 3.86 5.43
C MET A 226 21.06 2.33 5.49
N GLY A 227 21.51 1.67 4.42
CA GLY A 227 21.66 0.21 4.34
C GLY A 227 20.32 -0.51 4.54
N ILE A 228 19.35 -0.18 3.71
CA ILE A 228 18.00 -0.75 3.74
C ILE A 228 17.97 -2.17 3.17
N ASP A 229 16.91 -2.92 3.50
CA ASP A 229 16.74 -4.27 2.99
C ASP A 229 16.11 -4.31 1.59
N MET A 230 15.27 -3.31 1.23
CA MET A 230 14.57 -3.24 -0.05
C MET A 230 14.02 -1.81 -0.30
N MET A 231 13.82 -1.46 -1.56
CA MET A 231 13.07 -0.28 -1.97
C MET A 231 11.92 -0.65 -2.89
N VAL A 232 10.74 -0.08 -2.65
CA VAL A 232 9.59 -0.17 -3.55
C VAL A 232 9.32 1.21 -4.10
N ILE A 233 9.36 1.33 -5.42
CA ILE A 233 9.11 2.59 -6.12
C ILE A 233 7.75 2.53 -6.81
N TYR A 234 6.94 3.52 -6.49
CA TYR A 234 5.64 3.74 -7.11
C TYR A 234 5.72 4.94 -8.06
N PRO A 235 5.40 4.80 -9.36
CA PRO A 235 4.91 5.93 -10.13
C PRO A 235 3.68 6.51 -9.44
N SER A 236 3.41 7.79 -9.60
CA SER A 236 2.24 8.41 -8.97
C SER A 236 0.95 7.64 -9.24
N TRP A 237 0.14 7.51 -8.22
CA TRP A 237 -1.27 7.16 -8.39
C TRP A 237 -2.02 8.44 -8.74
N PHE A 238 -2.68 8.44 -9.87
CA PHE A 238 -3.44 9.61 -10.28
C PHE A 238 -4.59 9.24 -11.22
N THR A 239 -5.52 10.14 -11.36
CA THR A 239 -6.61 10.04 -12.32
C THR A 239 -6.89 11.42 -12.93
N THR A 240 -7.78 11.47 -13.92
CA THR A 240 -8.32 12.72 -14.48
C THR A 240 -9.77 12.89 -14.06
N GLU A 241 -10.28 14.13 -14.15
CA GLU A 241 -11.70 14.42 -13.91
C GLU A 241 -12.62 13.57 -14.82
N GLU A 242 -12.24 13.38 -16.09
CA GLU A 242 -13.00 12.58 -17.05
C GLU A 242 -13.09 11.10 -16.60
N ILE A 243 -11.96 10.51 -16.23
CA ILE A 243 -11.91 9.12 -15.75
C ILE A 243 -12.70 8.97 -14.45
N GLY A 244 -12.58 9.94 -13.54
CA GLY A 244 -13.32 9.95 -12.29
C GLY A 244 -14.83 10.03 -12.48
N LYS A 245 -15.31 10.84 -13.43
CA LYS A 245 -16.73 10.91 -13.80
C LYS A 245 -17.24 9.58 -14.37
N LYS A 246 -16.50 8.98 -15.32
CA LYS A 246 -16.84 7.64 -15.86
C LYS A 246 -16.87 6.57 -14.76
N HIS A 247 -15.97 6.65 -13.80
CA HIS A 247 -15.99 5.77 -12.62
C HIS A 247 -17.27 5.97 -11.81
N THR A 248 -17.67 7.23 -11.55
CA THR A 248 -18.91 7.55 -10.82
C THR A 248 -20.12 6.95 -11.52
N GLU A 249 -20.27 7.17 -12.83
CA GLU A 249 -21.38 6.62 -13.63
C GLU A 249 -21.49 5.08 -13.52
N ILE A 250 -20.35 4.38 -13.60
CA ILE A 250 -20.31 2.92 -13.45
C ILE A 250 -20.73 2.49 -12.05
N MET A 251 -20.18 3.14 -11.02
CA MET A 251 -20.44 2.76 -9.63
C MET A 251 -21.90 3.03 -9.24
N GLU A 252 -22.47 4.15 -9.66
CA GLU A 252 -23.87 4.49 -9.43
C GLU A 252 -24.79 3.49 -10.14
N LYS A 253 -24.57 3.24 -11.40
CA LYS A 253 -25.39 2.35 -12.21
C LYS A 253 -25.36 0.90 -11.73
N GLU A 254 -24.17 0.39 -11.40
CA GLU A 254 -23.98 -1.04 -11.15
C GLU A 254 -24.06 -1.41 -9.66
N LEU A 255 -23.68 -0.48 -8.78
CA LEU A 255 -23.56 -0.74 -7.34
C LEU A 255 -24.40 0.20 -6.47
N GLY A 256 -25.03 1.24 -7.04
CA GLY A 256 -25.79 2.23 -6.29
C GLY A 256 -24.92 3.06 -5.34
N CYS A 257 -23.63 3.28 -5.69
CA CYS A 257 -22.66 3.97 -4.88
C CYS A 257 -22.13 5.20 -5.62
N THR A 258 -22.21 6.39 -5.02
CA THR A 258 -21.63 7.62 -5.56
C THR A 258 -20.23 7.83 -4.99
N PRO A 259 -19.15 7.46 -5.70
CA PRO A 259 -17.79 7.57 -5.20
C PRO A 259 -17.31 9.02 -5.21
N PHE A 260 -16.50 9.38 -4.23
CA PHE A 260 -15.89 10.71 -4.11
C PHE A 260 -14.38 10.68 -3.87
N THR A 261 -13.82 9.57 -3.38
CA THR A 261 -12.39 9.47 -3.01
C THR A 261 -11.45 9.67 -4.19
N TRP A 262 -11.89 9.37 -5.41
CA TRP A 262 -11.13 9.58 -6.63
C TRP A 262 -10.71 11.04 -6.85
N LYS A 263 -11.45 12.00 -6.29
CA LYS A 263 -11.15 13.44 -6.40
C LYS A 263 -9.79 13.80 -5.82
N GLY A 264 -9.37 13.07 -4.76
CA GLY A 264 -8.05 13.24 -4.16
C GLY A 264 -6.89 12.76 -5.02
N TYR A 265 -7.16 11.96 -6.05
CA TYR A 265 -6.16 11.44 -7.00
C TYR A 265 -6.08 12.24 -8.29
N VAL A 266 -6.91 13.27 -8.48
CA VAL A 266 -6.88 14.09 -9.71
C VAL A 266 -5.57 14.86 -9.77
N ASN A 267 -4.76 14.54 -10.79
CA ASN A 267 -3.45 15.13 -10.99
C ASN A 267 -3.06 15.13 -12.48
N SER A 268 -2.07 15.94 -12.84
CA SER A 268 -1.47 16.01 -14.17
C SER A 268 0.02 16.28 -14.05
N PHE A 269 0.79 15.95 -15.06
CA PHE A 269 2.25 16.14 -15.09
C PHE A 269 2.59 16.96 -16.33
N SER A 270 3.52 17.94 -16.19
CA SER A 270 4.07 18.68 -17.33
C SER A 270 5.04 17.80 -18.13
N GLU A 271 5.29 18.16 -19.39
CA GLU A 271 6.28 17.46 -20.21
C GLU A 271 7.68 17.49 -19.57
N GLU A 272 8.01 18.55 -18.86
CA GLU A 272 9.27 18.68 -18.10
C GLU A 272 9.32 17.66 -16.94
N ASN A 273 8.22 17.52 -16.18
CA ASN A 273 8.15 16.47 -15.14
C ASN A 273 8.31 15.09 -15.75
N ILE A 274 7.61 14.79 -16.84
CA ILE A 274 7.62 13.49 -17.51
C ILE A 274 9.04 13.15 -18.00
N ALA A 275 9.71 14.09 -18.66
CA ALA A 275 11.09 13.92 -19.13
C ALA A 275 12.06 13.68 -17.97
N SER A 276 11.93 14.46 -16.89
CA SER A 276 12.75 14.32 -15.68
C SER A 276 12.56 12.95 -15.01
N ILE A 277 11.31 12.50 -14.89
CA ILE A 277 10.96 11.18 -14.34
C ILE A 277 11.57 10.06 -15.21
N SER A 278 11.37 10.13 -16.52
CA SER A 278 11.92 9.13 -17.46
C SER A 278 13.44 9.02 -17.35
N ALA A 279 14.12 10.16 -17.26
CA ALA A 279 15.57 10.22 -17.06
C ALA A 279 15.99 9.62 -15.71
N ALA A 280 15.31 9.96 -14.62
CA ALA A 280 15.59 9.44 -13.28
C ALA A 280 15.40 7.92 -13.20
N VAL A 281 14.30 7.39 -13.75
CA VAL A 281 14.04 5.95 -13.82
C VAL A 281 15.14 5.22 -14.56
N LYS A 282 15.58 5.74 -15.72
CA LYS A 282 16.69 5.17 -16.50
C LYS A 282 18.01 5.18 -15.72
N ARG A 283 18.31 6.26 -14.98
CA ARG A 283 19.52 6.33 -14.13
C ARG A 283 19.49 5.27 -13.04
N ILE A 284 18.40 5.17 -12.27
CA ILE A 284 18.24 4.17 -11.20
C ILE A 284 18.43 2.75 -11.75
N ARG A 285 17.81 2.42 -12.89
CA ARG A 285 17.89 1.07 -13.47
C ARG A 285 19.29 0.67 -13.95
N ARG A 286 20.10 1.64 -14.37
CA ARG A 286 21.48 1.41 -14.84
C ARG A 286 22.48 1.26 -13.70
N GLN A 287 22.17 1.75 -12.52
CA GLN A 287 23.03 1.68 -11.35
C GLN A 287 22.98 0.31 -10.68
N LYS A 288 24.05 -0.07 -10.01
CA LYS A 288 24.08 -1.24 -9.12
C LYS A 288 23.72 -0.78 -7.72
N HIS A 289 22.78 -1.47 -7.09
CA HIS A 289 22.34 -1.18 -5.73
C HIS A 289 22.63 -2.37 -4.81
N SER A 290 22.98 -2.07 -3.53
CA SER A 290 23.20 -3.09 -2.49
C SER A 290 21.88 -3.81 -2.10
N PHE A 291 20.74 -3.17 -2.33
CA PHE A 291 19.39 -3.67 -2.06
C PHE A 291 18.59 -3.88 -3.36
N PRO A 292 17.57 -4.75 -3.36
CA PRO A 292 16.66 -4.90 -4.48
C PRO A 292 15.71 -3.71 -4.58
N ILE A 293 15.41 -3.31 -5.82
CA ILE A 293 14.36 -2.32 -6.13
C ILE A 293 13.21 -3.02 -6.82
N MET A 294 12.00 -2.85 -6.29
CA MET A 294 10.75 -3.30 -6.88
C MET A 294 10.00 -2.09 -7.45
N TRP A 295 9.59 -2.19 -8.70
CA TRP A 295 8.76 -1.18 -9.37
C TRP A 295 7.31 -1.64 -9.41
N LEU A 296 6.39 -0.80 -8.97
CA LEU A 296 4.95 -1.06 -8.99
C LEU A 296 4.20 0.14 -9.58
N PRO A 297 3.81 0.07 -10.87
CA PRO A 297 3.97 -1.01 -11.85
C PRO A 297 5.41 -1.18 -12.33
N ASN A 298 5.72 -2.40 -12.82
CA ASN A 298 6.96 -2.63 -13.53
C ASN A 298 6.77 -2.29 -15.02
N LEU A 299 7.01 -1.02 -15.35
CA LEU A 299 6.95 -0.49 -16.72
C LEU A 299 8.28 -0.72 -17.45
N GLU A 300 8.27 -0.92 -18.75
CA GLU A 300 9.47 -0.84 -19.57
C GLU A 300 9.90 0.63 -19.74
N ASP A 301 11.16 0.90 -20.12
CA ASP A 301 11.68 2.28 -20.22
C ASP A 301 10.86 3.17 -21.17
N HIS A 302 10.34 2.62 -22.26
CA HIS A 302 9.49 3.34 -23.21
C HIS A 302 8.06 3.56 -22.72
N GLU A 303 7.60 2.75 -21.75
CA GLU A 303 6.26 2.85 -21.17
C GLU A 303 6.19 3.95 -20.08
N VAL A 304 7.34 4.37 -19.52
CA VAL A 304 7.36 5.34 -18.42
C VAL A 304 6.71 6.68 -18.81
N GLU A 305 7.05 7.22 -19.96
CA GLU A 305 6.47 8.49 -20.41
C GLU A 305 4.99 8.33 -20.77
N GLN A 306 4.63 7.23 -21.45
CA GLN A 306 3.24 6.91 -21.77
C GLN A 306 2.38 6.77 -20.51
N TYR A 307 2.94 6.26 -19.41
CA TYR A 307 2.23 6.15 -18.14
C TYR A 307 1.63 7.48 -17.68
N TYR A 308 2.34 8.58 -17.90
CA TYR A 308 1.87 9.92 -17.51
C TYR A 308 1.05 10.62 -18.57
N ARG A 309 1.34 10.39 -19.88
CA ARG A 309 0.63 11.03 -20.99
C ARG A 309 -0.71 10.38 -21.31
N GLU A 310 -0.83 9.06 -21.10
CA GLU A 310 -1.99 8.26 -21.52
C GLU A 310 -2.66 7.59 -20.30
N PRO A 311 -3.35 8.34 -19.40
CA PRO A 311 -3.82 7.83 -18.10
C PRO A 311 -4.81 6.65 -18.19
N GLN A 312 -5.34 6.31 -19.36
CA GLN A 312 -6.20 5.14 -19.57
C GLN A 312 -5.43 3.88 -20.02
N GLN A 313 -4.15 4.02 -20.41
CA GLN A 313 -3.34 2.88 -20.87
C GLN A 313 -3.03 1.93 -19.71
N THR A 314 -3.26 0.63 -19.90
CA THR A 314 -3.08 -0.40 -18.86
C THR A 314 -1.80 -1.24 -19.02
N PHE A 315 -0.96 -0.99 -20.01
CA PHE A 315 0.35 -1.64 -20.21
C PHE A 315 0.30 -3.18 -20.15
N ASN A 316 -0.74 -3.78 -20.76
CA ASN A 316 -1.03 -5.22 -20.75
C ASN A 316 -1.49 -5.79 -19.39
N TYR A 317 -1.73 -4.97 -18.38
CA TYR A 317 -2.48 -5.40 -17.21
C TYR A 317 -3.95 -5.54 -17.60
N LYS A 318 -4.48 -6.75 -17.46
CA LYS A 318 -5.82 -7.09 -17.99
C LYS A 318 -6.88 -7.20 -16.90
N ARG A 319 -6.49 -7.35 -15.64
CA ARG A 319 -7.43 -7.59 -14.54
C ARG A 319 -6.85 -7.24 -13.20
N CYS A 320 -7.70 -6.79 -12.28
CA CYS A 320 -7.39 -6.64 -10.87
C CYS A 320 -7.82 -7.90 -10.11
N ILE A 321 -6.91 -8.48 -9.34
CA ILE A 321 -7.20 -9.64 -8.49
C ILE A 321 -7.20 -9.29 -6.99
N ALA A 322 -6.95 -8.03 -6.63
CA ALA A 322 -6.93 -7.59 -5.25
C ALA A 322 -8.19 -8.03 -4.46
N PRO A 323 -9.43 -7.90 -4.97
CA PRO A 323 -10.62 -8.35 -4.26
C PRO A 323 -10.73 -9.86 -4.03
N TRP A 324 -9.87 -10.67 -4.66
CA TRP A 324 -9.76 -12.12 -4.45
C TRP A 324 -8.61 -12.53 -3.54
N SER A 325 -7.70 -11.61 -3.22
CA SER A 325 -6.48 -11.93 -2.47
C SER A 325 -6.33 -11.13 -1.18
N MET A 326 -7.03 -10.01 -1.06
CA MET A 326 -6.96 -9.14 0.12
C MET A 326 -8.30 -8.48 0.41
N THR A 327 -8.39 -7.84 1.56
CA THR A 327 -9.51 -6.99 1.96
C THR A 327 -9.00 -5.81 2.78
N GLU A 328 -9.71 -4.69 2.73
CA GLU A 328 -9.36 -3.46 3.46
C GLU A 328 -10.37 -3.22 4.57
N ILE A 329 -9.90 -2.91 5.75
CA ILE A 329 -10.72 -2.50 6.90
C ILE A 329 -10.43 -1.03 7.18
N MET A 330 -11.48 -0.21 7.15
CA MET A 330 -11.41 1.23 7.33
C MET A 330 -11.44 1.61 8.81
N PRO A 331 -11.06 2.86 9.18
CA PRO A 331 -10.97 3.29 10.59
C PRO A 331 -12.28 3.22 11.37
N ASN A 332 -13.42 3.22 10.70
CA ASN A 332 -14.76 3.07 11.29
C ASN A 332 -15.25 1.60 11.31
N GLY A 333 -14.41 0.65 10.89
CA GLY A 333 -14.74 -0.76 10.80
C GLY A 333 -15.37 -1.20 9.48
N ASP A 334 -15.63 -0.29 8.56
CA ASP A 334 -16.14 -0.64 7.24
C ASP A 334 -15.14 -1.52 6.48
N VAL A 335 -15.67 -2.50 5.78
CA VAL A 335 -14.92 -3.38 4.90
C VAL A 335 -15.14 -2.93 3.46
N VAL A 336 -14.05 -2.73 2.73
CA VAL A 336 -14.10 -2.31 1.32
C VAL A 336 -13.22 -3.22 0.45
N PRO A 337 -13.64 -3.53 -0.78
CA PRO A 337 -12.89 -4.42 -1.67
C PRO A 337 -11.74 -3.73 -2.42
N CYS A 338 -11.67 -2.39 -2.36
CA CYS A 338 -10.66 -1.58 -3.05
C CYS A 338 -9.99 -0.61 -2.08
N ARG A 339 -8.64 -0.62 -2.02
CA ARG A 339 -7.85 0.26 -1.15
C ARG A 339 -7.91 1.71 -1.58
N ASP A 340 -7.67 1.96 -2.86
CA ASP A 340 -7.48 3.32 -3.37
C ASP A 340 -8.82 4.05 -3.53
N TYR A 341 -9.85 3.33 -3.98
CA TYR A 341 -11.20 3.87 -4.17
C TYR A 341 -12.16 3.17 -3.21
N SER A 342 -12.12 3.60 -1.95
CA SER A 342 -12.73 2.92 -0.82
C SER A 342 -14.20 3.31 -0.57
N ASP A 343 -14.90 3.77 -1.61
CA ASP A 343 -16.25 4.30 -1.48
C ASP A 343 -17.33 3.22 -1.36
N TYR A 344 -17.09 2.03 -1.91
CA TYR A 344 -18.06 0.93 -1.88
C TYR A 344 -17.87 0.06 -0.65
N VAL A 345 -18.74 0.26 0.35
CA VAL A 345 -18.74 -0.51 1.60
C VAL A 345 -19.52 -1.81 1.41
N VAL A 346 -18.92 -2.93 1.81
CA VAL A 346 -19.51 -4.27 1.67
C VAL A 346 -19.91 -4.89 3.01
N GLY A 347 -19.61 -4.25 4.11
CA GLY A 347 -19.97 -4.69 5.47
C GLY A 347 -19.16 -3.93 6.50
N ASN A 348 -19.35 -4.27 7.78
CA ASN A 348 -18.62 -3.63 8.90
C ASN A 348 -18.24 -4.68 9.94
N ILE A 349 -16.96 -4.70 10.38
CA ILE A 349 -16.42 -5.69 11.34
C ILE A 349 -16.96 -5.54 12.76
N THR A 350 -17.58 -4.40 13.09
CA THR A 350 -18.26 -4.21 14.38
C THR A 350 -19.62 -4.91 14.44
N GLN A 351 -20.17 -5.29 13.27
CA GLN A 351 -21.51 -5.87 13.13
C GLN A 351 -21.46 -7.34 12.73
N LYS A 352 -20.49 -7.73 11.90
CA LYS A 352 -20.41 -9.07 11.30
C LYS A 352 -18.97 -9.56 11.21
N SER A 353 -18.74 -10.87 11.29
CA SER A 353 -17.42 -11.45 11.10
C SER A 353 -16.84 -11.09 9.72
N ILE A 354 -15.56 -10.79 9.67
CA ILE A 354 -14.87 -10.50 8.40
C ILE A 354 -14.90 -11.68 7.43
N ILE A 355 -14.95 -12.91 7.95
CA ILE A 355 -15.05 -14.13 7.15
C ILE A 355 -16.39 -14.17 6.39
N ASP A 356 -17.48 -13.81 7.07
CA ASP A 356 -18.81 -13.76 6.46
C ASP A 356 -18.95 -12.60 5.46
N ILE A 357 -18.37 -11.44 5.78
CA ILE A 357 -18.38 -10.27 4.90
C ILE A 357 -17.68 -10.56 3.58
N TYR A 358 -16.54 -11.26 3.60
CA TYR A 358 -15.66 -11.41 2.44
C TYR A 358 -16.30 -12.14 1.23
N ASN A 359 -17.29 -12.97 1.47
CA ASN A 359 -18.04 -13.65 0.41
C ASN A 359 -19.55 -13.32 0.42
N ASP A 360 -19.93 -12.26 1.12
CA ASP A 360 -21.29 -11.76 1.10
C ASP A 360 -21.68 -11.27 -0.31
N GLU A 361 -22.97 -11.11 -0.55
CA GLU A 361 -23.53 -10.69 -1.83
C GLU A 361 -22.88 -9.40 -2.33
N SER A 362 -22.72 -8.38 -1.48
CA SER A 362 -22.10 -7.10 -1.83
C SER A 362 -20.65 -7.27 -2.30
N TYR A 363 -19.86 -8.10 -1.63
CA TYR A 363 -18.49 -8.36 -2.04
C TYR A 363 -18.43 -9.11 -3.38
N ARG A 364 -19.28 -10.13 -3.57
CA ARG A 364 -19.39 -10.88 -4.82
C ARG A 364 -19.86 -9.99 -5.98
N LYS A 365 -20.76 -9.04 -5.71
CA LYS A 365 -21.25 -8.05 -6.67
C LYS A 365 -20.11 -7.16 -7.19
N PHE A 366 -19.22 -6.69 -6.31
CA PHE A 366 -18.04 -5.92 -6.72
C PHE A 366 -17.08 -6.74 -7.60
N ARG A 367 -16.80 -8.01 -7.22
CA ARG A 367 -16.01 -8.91 -8.06
C ARG A 367 -16.66 -9.13 -9.44
N GLY A 368 -17.98 -9.29 -9.46
CA GLY A 368 -18.78 -9.40 -10.68
C GLY A 368 -18.69 -8.16 -11.57
N LEU A 369 -18.72 -6.95 -10.97
CA LEU A 369 -18.51 -5.69 -11.67
C LEU A 369 -17.20 -5.68 -12.45
N LEU A 370 -16.09 -5.99 -11.79
CA LEU A 370 -14.78 -6.02 -12.45
C LEU A 370 -14.77 -7.00 -13.63
N LYS A 371 -15.34 -8.19 -13.47
CA LYS A 371 -15.40 -9.20 -14.54
C LYS A 371 -16.28 -8.74 -15.70
N LYS A 372 -17.43 -8.14 -15.41
CA LYS A 372 -18.34 -7.57 -16.42
C LYS A 372 -17.65 -6.53 -17.29
N HIS A 373 -16.72 -5.76 -16.72
CA HIS A 373 -15.93 -4.75 -17.42
C HIS A 373 -14.55 -5.28 -17.91
N GLY A 374 -14.44 -6.58 -18.16
CA GLY A 374 -13.21 -7.17 -18.71
C GLY A 374 -12.04 -7.28 -17.74
N GLY A 375 -12.29 -7.09 -16.43
CA GLY A 375 -11.30 -7.21 -15.35
C GLY A 375 -10.87 -5.90 -14.71
N LEU A 376 -11.15 -4.78 -15.37
CA LEU A 376 -10.78 -3.43 -14.92
C LEU A 376 -11.90 -2.44 -15.26
N ILE A 377 -12.13 -1.47 -14.40
CA ILE A 377 -12.92 -0.27 -14.70
C ILE A 377 -11.96 0.91 -14.96
N PRO A 378 -12.40 1.99 -15.61
CA PRO A 378 -11.49 3.08 -16.07
C PRO A 378 -10.54 3.62 -15.01
N ILE A 379 -11.00 3.73 -13.76
CA ILE A 379 -10.22 4.26 -12.64
C ILE A 379 -9.03 3.35 -12.26
N CYS A 380 -9.05 2.07 -12.63
CA CYS A 380 -8.03 1.10 -12.23
C CYS A 380 -6.67 1.33 -12.92
N ALA A 381 -6.62 2.09 -14.03
CA ALA A 381 -5.42 2.18 -14.88
C ALA A 381 -4.18 2.78 -14.18
N ARG A 382 -4.36 3.51 -13.07
CA ARG A 382 -3.27 4.17 -12.32
C ARG A 382 -3.34 3.87 -10.83
N CYS A 383 -3.88 2.72 -10.43
CA CYS A 383 -3.91 2.34 -9.03
C CYS A 383 -2.83 1.30 -8.68
N CYS A 384 -2.44 1.24 -7.41
CA CYS A 384 -1.42 0.31 -6.92
C CYS A 384 -1.88 -1.16 -6.98
N GLY A 385 -3.18 -1.41 -6.83
CA GLY A 385 -3.74 -2.77 -6.84
C GLY A 385 -3.68 -3.46 -8.20
N LEU A 386 -3.65 -2.71 -9.31
CA LEU A 386 -3.46 -3.25 -10.64
C LEU A 386 -2.09 -3.92 -10.83
N MET A 387 -1.12 -3.50 -10.07
CA MET A 387 0.29 -3.65 -10.37
C MET A 387 1.01 -4.56 -9.40
N GLY A 388 0.44 -4.84 -8.26
CA GLY A 388 1.09 -5.60 -7.18
C GLY A 388 0.51 -6.99 -6.92
N TYR A 389 -0.57 -7.33 -7.54
CA TYR A 389 -1.31 -8.56 -7.18
C TYR A 389 -1.70 -9.43 -8.35
#